data_8d25e0c1d11a03d14d32e76b910d0563
#
_entry.id   8d25e0c1d11a03d14d32e76b910d0563
#
_cell.length_a   1.000
_cell.length_b   1.000
_cell.length_c   1.000
_cell.angle_alpha   90.00
_cell.angle_beta   90.00
_cell.angle_gamma   90.00
#
_symmetry.space_group_name_H-M   'P 1'
#
loop_
_entity.id
_entity.type
_entity.pdbx_description
1 polymer ?
#
loop_
_entity_poly.entity_id
_entity_poly.type
_entity_poly.pdbx_seq_one_letter_code
_entity_poly.pdbx_strand_id
1 'polypeptide(L)'
;MKSYEMLYVIDNSVAYEAKDALVQKFEGIVTSMGGELVSTDKWGSKKLPYAIQYKNDGFFVLMKFNSEPAVVNELDRIAGLSDEILRRMIVKA
;
A
#
# COMPACT_ATOMS: atom_id res chain seq x y z
N MET A 1 2.57 -10.91 -17.53
CA MET A 1 2.21 -10.19 -16.30
C MET A 1 1.39 -8.96 -16.64
N LYS A 2 0.53 -8.56 -15.71
CA LYS A 2 -0.29 -7.36 -15.87
C LYS A 2 0.27 -6.26 -15.00
N SER A 3 0.03 -5.01 -15.39
CA SER A 3 0.47 -3.83 -14.64
C SER A 3 -0.62 -3.39 -13.67
N TYR A 4 -0.24 -3.12 -12.42
CA TYR A 4 -1.15 -2.69 -11.36
C TYR A 4 -0.58 -1.50 -10.61
N GLU A 5 -1.48 -0.75 -9.99
CA GLU A 5 -1.12 0.32 -9.06
C GLU A 5 -1.86 0.09 -7.75
N MET A 6 -1.14 0.10 -6.65
CA MET A 6 -1.71 0.01 -5.31
C MET A 6 -1.51 1.33 -4.59
N LEU A 7 -2.61 2.02 -4.32
CA LEU A 7 -2.60 3.22 -3.49
C LEU A 7 -3.08 2.82 -2.10
N TYR A 8 -2.27 3.07 -1.09
CA TYR A 8 -2.67 2.79 0.28
C TYR A 8 -2.31 3.92 1.22
N VAL A 9 -3.04 4.00 2.32
CA VAL A 9 -2.91 5.06 3.31
C VAL A 9 -2.56 4.42 4.65
N ILE A 10 -1.44 4.84 5.22
CA ILE A 10 -0.98 4.37 6.53
C ILE A 10 -1.39 5.38 7.59
N ASP A 11 -1.83 4.91 8.76
CA ASP A 11 -2.18 5.74 9.89
C ASP A 11 -0.95 6.57 10.31
N ASN A 12 -1.11 7.90 10.37
CA ASN A 12 -0.02 8.81 10.73
C ASN A 12 0.45 8.68 12.18
N SER A 13 -0.34 8.04 13.04
CA SER A 13 0.09 7.78 14.43
C SER A 13 1.18 6.69 14.50
N VAL A 14 1.37 5.94 13.41
CA VAL A 14 2.42 4.91 13.31
C VAL A 14 3.77 5.61 13.16
N ALA A 15 4.80 5.13 13.87
CA ALA A 15 6.15 5.68 13.76
C ALA A 15 6.69 5.54 12.33
N TYR A 16 7.59 6.45 11.94
CA TYR A 16 8.13 6.45 10.57
C TYR A 16 8.79 5.12 10.22
N GLU A 17 9.54 4.54 11.14
CA GLU A 17 10.21 3.26 10.93
C GLU A 17 9.21 2.14 10.67
N ALA A 18 8.06 2.16 11.33
CA ALA A 18 7.01 1.19 11.11
C ALA A 18 6.30 1.42 9.77
N LYS A 19 6.14 2.68 9.36
CA LYS A 19 5.62 3.00 8.02
C LYS A 19 6.54 2.43 6.94
N ASP A 20 7.84 2.66 7.07
CA ASP A 20 8.83 2.17 6.12
C ASP A 20 8.85 0.65 6.07
N ALA A 21 8.72 0.00 7.23
CA ALA A 21 8.64 -1.46 7.29
C ALA A 21 7.42 -2.02 6.55
N LEU A 22 6.28 -1.33 6.64
CA LEU A 22 5.08 -1.72 5.89
C LEU A 22 5.28 -1.59 4.39
N VAL A 23 5.91 -0.49 3.95
CA VAL A 23 6.23 -0.30 2.53
C VAL A 23 7.12 -1.44 2.03
N GLN A 24 8.17 -1.75 2.77
CA GLN A 24 9.09 -2.84 2.42
C GLN A 24 8.39 -4.19 2.41
N LYS A 25 7.47 -4.42 3.33
CA LYS A 25 6.68 -5.66 3.40
C LYS A 25 5.86 -5.85 2.12
N PHE A 26 5.17 -4.82 1.66
CA PHE A 26 4.37 -4.91 0.43
C PHE A 26 5.26 -5.08 -0.80
N GLU A 27 6.38 -4.36 -0.87
CA GLU A 27 7.36 -4.54 -1.95
C GLU A 27 7.88 -5.98 -1.97
N GLY A 28 8.19 -6.53 -0.81
CA GLY A 28 8.68 -7.89 -0.67
C GLY A 28 7.67 -8.94 -1.12
N ILE A 29 6.38 -8.72 -0.88
CA ILE A 29 5.33 -9.62 -1.35
C ILE A 29 5.34 -9.70 -2.88
N VAL A 30 5.43 -8.55 -3.55
CA VAL A 30 5.47 -8.50 -5.01
C VAL A 30 6.65 -9.31 -5.54
N THR A 31 7.84 -9.05 -5.03
CA THR A 31 9.06 -9.69 -5.54
C THR A 31 9.16 -11.17 -5.15
N SER A 32 8.72 -11.53 -3.95
CA SER A 32 8.79 -12.92 -3.49
C SER A 32 7.82 -13.84 -4.22
N MET A 33 6.76 -13.29 -4.79
CA MET A 33 5.78 -14.06 -5.56
C MET A 33 6.03 -13.98 -7.08
N GLY A 34 7.22 -13.55 -7.49
CA GLY A 34 7.61 -13.50 -8.90
C GLY A 34 7.15 -12.27 -9.67
N GLY A 35 6.65 -11.26 -8.98
CA GLY A 35 6.28 -9.99 -9.62
C GLY A 35 7.48 -9.08 -9.78
N GLU A 36 7.27 -7.99 -10.52
CA GLU A 36 8.27 -6.96 -10.73
C GLU A 36 7.80 -5.66 -10.10
N LEU A 37 8.61 -5.11 -9.21
CA LEU A 37 8.35 -3.79 -8.64
C LEU A 37 8.84 -2.73 -9.62
N VAL A 38 7.93 -1.85 -10.04
CA VAL A 38 8.28 -0.76 -10.97
C VAL A 38 8.72 0.47 -10.20
N SER A 39 7.91 0.92 -9.25
CA SER A 39 8.23 2.09 -8.43
C SER A 39 7.38 2.13 -7.18
N THR A 40 7.87 2.84 -6.18
CA THR A 40 7.12 3.15 -4.96
C THR A 40 7.30 4.63 -4.67
N ASP A 41 6.19 5.37 -4.72
CA ASP A 41 6.18 6.80 -4.42
C ASP A 41 5.53 7.03 -3.06
N LYS A 42 6.30 7.57 -2.13
CA LYS A 42 5.78 7.99 -0.82
C LYS A 42 5.31 9.43 -0.96
N TRP A 43 4.00 9.61 -1.03
CA TRP A 43 3.42 10.95 -1.17
C TRP A 43 3.47 11.75 0.13
N GLY A 44 3.62 11.06 1.26
CA GLY A 44 3.65 11.70 2.55
C GLY A 44 2.26 11.94 3.14
N SER A 45 2.22 12.76 4.19
CA SER A 45 0.97 13.06 4.88
C SER A 45 0.09 13.97 4.04
N LYS A 46 -1.16 13.56 3.85
CA LYS A 46 -2.19 14.35 3.15
C LYS A 46 -3.51 14.20 3.86
N LYS A 47 -4.37 15.22 3.70
CA LYS A 47 -5.71 15.16 4.25
C LYS A 47 -6.54 14.15 3.49
N LEU A 48 -7.31 13.38 4.23
CA LEU A 48 -8.30 12.48 3.65
C LEU A 48 -9.50 13.30 3.16
N PRO A 49 -10.15 12.89 2.07
CA PRO A 49 -11.35 13.60 1.59
C PRO A 49 -12.50 13.51 2.59
N TYR A 50 -12.48 12.54 3.48
CA TYR A 50 -13.41 12.39 4.60
C TYR A 50 -12.69 11.63 5.71
N ALA A 51 -13.16 11.80 6.96
CA ALA A 51 -12.54 11.12 8.10
C ALA A 51 -12.76 9.62 8.05
N ILE A 52 -11.69 8.85 8.33
CA ILE A 52 -11.73 7.39 8.47
C ILE A 52 -11.31 7.07 9.88
N GLN A 53 -12.18 6.38 10.66
CA GLN A 53 -11.91 6.04 12.05
C GLN A 53 -11.49 7.27 12.87
N TYR A 54 -12.17 8.40 12.66
CA TYR A 54 -11.86 9.69 13.30
C TYR A 54 -10.49 10.26 12.91
N LYS A 55 -9.86 9.77 11.85
CA LYS A 55 -8.60 10.31 11.32
C LYS A 55 -8.90 11.23 10.15
N ASN A 56 -8.29 12.41 10.15
CA ASN A 56 -8.47 13.40 9.09
C ASN A 56 -7.35 13.40 8.06
N ASP A 57 -6.24 12.72 8.35
CA ASP A 57 -5.09 12.64 7.46
C ASP A 57 -4.50 11.24 7.48
N GLY A 58 -3.58 10.98 6.55
CA GLY A 58 -2.87 9.72 6.46
C GLY A 58 -1.61 9.86 5.64
N PHE A 59 -0.75 8.87 5.72
CA PHE A 59 0.48 8.80 4.94
C PHE A 59 0.20 8.00 3.67
N PHE A 60 0.24 8.68 2.52
CA PHE A 60 -0.11 8.07 1.23
C PHE A 60 1.10 7.46 0.55
N VAL A 61 0.94 6.26 0.02
CA VAL A 61 1.98 5.57 -0.75
C VAL A 61 1.35 4.99 -2.01
N LEU A 62 1.99 5.22 -3.15
CA LEU A 62 1.60 4.63 -4.42
C LEU A 62 2.68 3.66 -4.88
N MET A 63 2.30 2.39 -5.02
CA MET A 63 3.21 1.34 -5.49
C MET A 63 2.76 0.84 -6.85
N LYS A 64 3.67 0.88 -7.83
CA LYS A 64 3.42 0.38 -9.18
C LYS A 64 4.21 -0.90 -9.39
N PHE A 65 3.55 -1.92 -9.91
CA PHE A 65 4.18 -3.23 -10.08
C PHE A 65 3.52 -4.01 -11.22
N ASN A 66 4.25 -5.00 -11.71
CA ASN A 66 3.76 -5.96 -12.70
C ASN A 66 3.71 -7.33 -12.06
N SER A 67 2.58 -8.02 -12.19
CA SER A 67 2.43 -9.34 -11.57
C SER A 67 1.27 -10.12 -12.13
N GLU A 68 1.15 -11.37 -11.70
CA GLU A 68 -0.04 -12.17 -11.88
C GLU A 68 -1.11 -11.78 -10.86
N PRO A 69 -2.39 -12.07 -11.13
CA PRO A 69 -3.48 -11.69 -10.21
C PRO A 69 -3.32 -12.25 -8.78
N ALA A 70 -2.65 -13.37 -8.60
CA ALA A 70 -2.44 -13.95 -7.28
C ALA A 70 -1.71 -12.99 -6.34
N VAL A 71 -0.79 -12.17 -6.86
CA VAL A 71 -0.06 -11.18 -6.06
C VAL A 71 -1.01 -10.09 -5.57
N VAL A 72 -1.93 -9.63 -6.43
CA VAL A 72 -2.93 -8.63 -6.06
C VAL A 72 -3.80 -9.16 -4.91
N ASN A 73 -4.24 -10.40 -4.99
CA ASN A 73 -5.06 -11.02 -3.94
C ASN A 73 -4.30 -11.08 -2.62
N GLU A 74 -3.03 -11.42 -2.65
CA GLU A 74 -2.22 -11.49 -1.43
C GLU A 74 -1.98 -10.10 -0.83
N LEU A 75 -1.69 -9.10 -1.66
CA LEU A 75 -1.52 -7.73 -1.19
C LEU A 75 -2.81 -7.23 -0.52
N ASP A 76 -3.95 -7.47 -1.14
CA ASP A 76 -5.24 -7.05 -0.61
C ASP A 76 -5.52 -7.74 0.73
N ARG A 77 -5.25 -9.04 0.81
CA ARG A 77 -5.46 -9.81 2.05
C ARG A 77 -4.60 -9.28 3.19
N ILE A 78 -3.31 -9.09 2.95
CA ILE A 78 -2.36 -8.62 3.97
C ILE A 78 -2.70 -7.19 4.40
N ALA A 79 -3.02 -6.31 3.45
CA ALA A 79 -3.41 -4.94 3.78
C ALA A 79 -4.70 -4.92 4.61
N GLY A 80 -5.65 -5.80 4.31
CA GLY A 80 -6.90 -5.90 5.08
C GLY A 80 -6.70 -6.39 6.51
N LEU A 81 -5.62 -7.15 6.76
CA LEU A 81 -5.28 -7.64 8.10
C LEU A 81 -4.42 -6.66 8.89
N SER A 82 -3.91 -5.60 8.24
CA SER A 82 -3.01 -4.64 8.87
C SER A 82 -3.80 -3.47 9.43
N ASP A 83 -3.82 -3.35 10.76
CA ASP A 83 -4.57 -2.29 11.45
C ASP A 83 -4.03 -0.89 11.12
N GLU A 84 -2.78 -0.79 10.72
CA GLU A 84 -2.12 0.47 10.36
C GLU A 84 -2.56 1.00 9.00
N ILE A 85 -3.22 0.17 8.18
CA ILE A 85 -3.68 0.57 6.85
C ILE A 85 -5.12 1.08 6.97
N LEU A 86 -5.30 2.38 6.77
CA LEU A 86 -6.62 3.02 6.84
C LEU A 86 -7.45 2.77 5.57
N ARG A 87 -6.78 2.74 4.43
CA ARG A 87 -7.45 2.55 3.14
C ARG A 87 -6.46 1.93 2.15
N ARG A 88 -7.00 1.11 1.26
CA ARG A 88 -6.22 0.54 0.16
C ARG A 88 -7.07 0.45 -1.10
N MET A 89 -6.42 0.63 -2.24
CA MET A 89 -7.08 0.47 -3.53
C MET A 89 -6.05 -0.08 -4.52
N ILE A 90 -6.39 -1.17 -5.19
CA ILE A 90 -5.54 -1.76 -6.21
C ILE A 90 -6.31 -1.71 -7.52
N VAL A 91 -5.72 -1.06 -8.51
CA VAL A 91 -6.33 -0.92 -9.83
C VAL A 91 -5.38 -1.45 -10.90
N LYS A 92 -5.95 -1.89 -12.00
CA LYS A 92 -5.19 -2.30 -13.17
C LYS A 92 -4.76 -1.05 -13.93
N ALA A 93 -3.47 -0.94 -14.14
CA ALA A 93 -2.93 0.21 -14.85
C ALA A 93 -3.15 0.11 -16.36
#